data_aa43b8d9bbe56f8f3b4790f91997c09a
#
_entry.id   aa43b8d9bbe56f8f3b4790f91997c09a
#
_cell.length_a   1.000
_cell.length_b   1.000
_cell.length_c   1.000
_cell.angle_alpha   90.00
_cell.angle_beta   90.00
_cell.angle_gamma   90.00
#
_symmetry.space_group_name_H-M   'P 1'
#
loop_
_entity.id
_entity.type
_entity.pdbx_description
1 polymer ?
#
loop_
_entity_poly.entity_id
_entity_poly.type
_entity_poly.pdbx_seq_one_letter_code
_entity_poly.pdbx_strand_id
1 'polypeptide(L)'
;SEAASLPVAALTALNAMRKCGVRKGTEVIAGGRTGTRDKTVAEVLVTGGTGGVGHFAIQIGRAYGARVTATCSPANAELALKLGASETIDHNAVDLFSSGRKFDAVFDAHGHMKIWKVHRLLKPGGAYASTLFIPPPYMAIAVTRILHGRKLMSANMRSLDEDWRELERLCSEGSLRPVIENTFPLERASDAFDLAMRGGFRGKIIVTV
;
A
#
# COMPACT_ATOMS: atom_id res chain seq x y z
N SER A 1 22.50 5.81 1.44
CA SER A 1 21.60 4.89 2.18
C SER A 1 20.13 5.06 1.80
N GLU A 2 19.60 6.28 1.65
CA GLU A 2 18.19 6.50 1.26
C GLU A 2 17.87 5.87 -0.10
N ALA A 3 18.73 6.07 -1.11
CA ALA A 3 18.53 5.50 -2.44
C ALA A 3 18.44 3.97 -2.43
N ALA A 4 19.19 3.28 -1.57
CA ALA A 4 19.16 1.82 -1.45
C ALA A 4 17.81 1.29 -0.91
N SER A 5 17.02 2.12 -0.25
CA SER A 5 15.71 1.73 0.32
C SER A 5 14.57 1.75 -0.69
N LEU A 6 14.74 2.42 -1.83
CA LEU A 6 13.69 2.68 -2.82
C LEU A 6 13.37 1.49 -3.74
N PRO A 7 14.37 0.76 -4.32
CA PRO A 7 14.16 -0.06 -5.52
C PRO A 7 12.97 -1.03 -5.40
N VAL A 8 12.97 -1.93 -4.44
CA VAL A 8 11.91 -2.95 -4.33
C VAL A 8 10.64 -2.35 -3.74
N ALA A 9 10.76 -1.66 -2.61
CA ALA A 9 9.60 -1.28 -1.81
C ALA A 9 8.81 -0.13 -2.43
N ALA A 10 9.48 0.93 -2.91
CA ALA A 10 8.79 2.06 -3.52
C ALA A 10 8.20 1.69 -4.89
N LEU A 11 8.91 0.89 -5.72
CA LEU A 11 8.36 0.39 -6.98
C LEU A 11 7.14 -0.50 -6.74
N THR A 12 7.17 -1.38 -5.74
CA THR A 12 6.03 -2.23 -5.38
C THR A 12 4.83 -1.36 -4.98
N ALA A 13 5.04 -0.36 -4.13
CA ALA A 13 4.00 0.57 -3.69
C ALA A 13 3.42 1.37 -4.87
N LEU A 14 4.28 1.93 -5.74
CA LEU A 14 3.88 2.67 -6.92
C LEU A 14 3.04 1.83 -7.87
N ASN A 15 3.50 0.62 -8.17
CA ASN A 15 2.80 -0.31 -9.05
C ASN A 15 1.46 -0.77 -8.46
N ALA A 16 1.41 -1.03 -7.15
CA ALA A 16 0.17 -1.38 -6.46
C ALA A 16 -0.86 -0.25 -6.56
N MET A 17 -0.46 1.00 -6.25
CA MET A 17 -1.34 2.16 -6.35
C MET A 17 -1.87 2.34 -7.77
N ARG A 18 -1.00 2.29 -8.79
CA ARG A 18 -1.41 2.42 -10.21
C ARG A 18 -2.35 1.29 -10.65
N LYS A 19 -2.09 0.05 -10.24
CA LYS A 19 -2.97 -1.10 -10.53
C LYS A 19 -4.33 -0.94 -9.88
N CYS A 20 -4.39 -0.41 -8.66
CA CYS A 20 -5.63 -0.08 -7.97
C CYS A 20 -6.37 1.13 -8.56
N GLY A 21 -5.83 1.75 -9.60
CA GLY A 21 -6.45 2.92 -10.24
C GLY A 21 -6.11 4.25 -9.57
N VAL A 22 -5.24 4.24 -8.56
CA VAL A 22 -4.78 5.46 -7.86
C VAL A 22 -3.59 6.03 -8.63
N ARG A 23 -3.79 7.15 -9.34
CA ARG A 23 -2.81 7.82 -10.19
C ARG A 23 -2.85 9.32 -9.96
N LYS A 24 -1.80 10.05 -10.34
CA LYS A 24 -1.77 11.51 -10.28
C LYS A 24 -2.98 12.11 -11.03
N GLY A 25 -3.74 12.94 -10.35
CA GLY A 25 -4.94 13.57 -10.94
C GLY A 25 -6.10 12.61 -11.20
N THR A 26 -6.06 11.40 -10.66
CA THR A 26 -7.16 10.44 -10.84
C THR A 26 -8.34 10.86 -9.97
N GLU A 27 -9.35 11.36 -10.65
CA GLU A 27 -10.70 11.37 -10.12
C GLU A 27 -11.21 9.93 -10.20
N VAL A 28 -11.44 9.29 -9.06
CA VAL A 28 -12.04 7.96 -9.06
C VAL A 28 -13.49 8.11 -9.48
N ILE A 29 -13.85 7.48 -10.59
CA ILE A 29 -15.25 7.35 -10.98
C ILE A 29 -15.89 6.37 -9.98
N ALA A 30 -16.53 6.90 -8.97
CA ALA A 30 -17.30 6.11 -8.01
C ALA A 30 -18.42 5.37 -8.76
N GLY A 31 -18.38 4.04 -8.72
CA GLY A 31 -19.42 3.19 -9.30
C GLY A 31 -19.28 3.00 -10.82
N GLY A 32 -18.86 1.81 -11.21
CA GLY A 32 -18.66 1.38 -12.60
C GLY A 32 -19.91 1.29 -13.46
N ARG A 33 -20.74 2.32 -13.55
CA ARG A 33 -21.80 2.46 -14.58
C ARG A 33 -22.27 3.92 -14.70
N THR A 34 -22.07 4.45 -15.91
CA THR A 34 -22.84 5.52 -16.57
C THR A 34 -23.21 6.79 -15.81
N GLY A 35 -22.55 7.89 -16.14
CA GLY A 35 -23.26 9.14 -16.44
C GLY A 35 -23.16 10.30 -15.48
N THR A 36 -22.64 10.18 -14.26
CA THR A 36 -22.36 11.33 -13.39
C THR A 36 -20.93 11.26 -12.91
N ARG A 37 -20.08 12.15 -13.46
CA ARG A 37 -18.71 12.38 -12.98
C ARG A 37 -18.77 13.17 -11.68
N ASP A 38 -19.13 12.53 -10.61
CA ASP A 38 -18.90 13.10 -9.29
C ASP A 38 -17.40 12.90 -9.00
N LYS A 39 -16.67 14.01 -8.96
CA LYS A 39 -15.24 14.06 -8.68
C LYS A 39 -15.01 13.76 -7.20
N THR A 40 -14.98 12.49 -6.84
CA THR A 40 -14.74 12.09 -5.46
C THR A 40 -13.28 11.68 -5.26
N VAL A 41 -12.72 12.14 -4.15
CA VAL A 41 -11.38 11.74 -3.71
C VAL A 41 -11.35 10.24 -3.46
N ALA A 42 -10.39 9.52 -4.06
CA ALA A 42 -10.23 8.09 -3.86
C ALA A 42 -10.00 7.74 -2.39
N GLU A 43 -10.79 6.87 -1.82
CA GLU A 43 -10.57 6.31 -0.48
C GLU A 43 -9.76 5.03 -0.58
N VAL A 44 -8.57 5.03 -0.01
CA VAL A 44 -7.59 3.95 -0.10
C VAL A 44 -7.28 3.41 1.29
N LEU A 45 -7.36 2.09 1.45
CA LEU A 45 -6.85 1.41 2.63
C LEU A 45 -5.46 0.83 2.34
N VAL A 46 -4.49 1.12 3.20
CA VAL A 46 -3.15 0.53 3.18
C VAL A 46 -2.94 -0.27 4.46
N THR A 47 -2.80 -1.59 4.37
CA THR A 47 -2.46 -2.40 5.54
C THR A 47 -0.96 -2.43 5.76
N GLY A 48 -0.53 -2.52 7.03
CA GLY A 48 0.88 -2.44 7.37
C GLY A 48 1.50 -1.10 6.95
N GLY A 49 0.75 -0.01 7.16
CA GLY A 49 1.05 1.32 6.61
C GLY A 49 2.41 1.90 7.00
N THR A 50 2.97 1.51 8.13
CA THR A 50 4.29 1.98 8.59
C THR A 50 5.44 1.01 8.30
N GLY A 51 5.15 -0.14 7.66
CA GLY A 51 6.15 -1.14 7.29
C GLY A 51 6.92 -0.81 6.02
N GLY A 52 7.75 -1.76 5.58
CA GLY A 52 8.73 -1.61 4.50
C GLY A 52 8.18 -1.15 3.15
N VAL A 53 6.95 -1.49 2.80
CA VAL A 53 6.27 -1.07 1.55
C VAL A 53 5.15 -0.07 1.86
N GLY A 54 4.45 -0.26 2.98
CA GLY A 54 3.28 0.54 3.35
C GLY A 54 3.59 2.03 3.50
N HIS A 55 4.74 2.38 4.07
CA HIS A 55 5.12 3.79 4.27
C HIS A 55 5.31 4.56 2.95
N PHE A 56 5.76 3.89 1.89
CA PHE A 56 5.78 4.48 0.55
C PHE A 56 4.38 4.58 -0.05
N ALA A 57 3.54 3.56 0.17
CA ALA A 57 2.17 3.55 -0.34
C ALA A 57 1.32 4.69 0.22
N ILE A 58 1.45 5.01 1.52
CA ILE A 58 0.77 6.16 2.14
C ILE A 58 1.19 7.45 1.42
N GLN A 59 2.49 7.68 1.26
CA GLN A 59 3.03 8.90 0.66
C GLN A 59 2.63 9.04 -0.81
N ILE A 60 2.73 7.96 -1.60
CA ILE A 60 2.33 7.94 -3.01
C ILE A 60 0.82 8.19 -3.13
N GLY A 61 -0.01 7.53 -2.31
CA GLY A 61 -1.45 7.74 -2.29
C GLY A 61 -1.81 9.20 -2.01
N ARG A 62 -1.19 9.81 -0.99
CA ARG A 62 -1.34 11.23 -0.69
C ARG A 62 -0.91 12.12 -1.86
N ALA A 63 0.28 11.87 -2.44
CA ALA A 63 0.80 12.66 -3.55
C ALA A 63 -0.10 12.60 -4.80
N TYR A 64 -0.87 11.53 -4.94
CA TYR A 64 -1.86 11.37 -6.00
C TYR A 64 -3.24 11.93 -5.64
N GLY A 65 -3.40 12.52 -4.45
CA GLY A 65 -4.65 13.13 -4.00
C GLY A 65 -5.65 12.15 -3.37
N ALA A 66 -5.24 10.93 -3.05
CA ALA A 66 -6.11 9.97 -2.36
C ALA A 66 -6.23 10.27 -0.86
N ARG A 67 -7.38 9.92 -0.30
CA ARG A 67 -7.59 9.85 1.15
C ARG A 67 -7.14 8.49 1.65
N VAL A 68 -5.99 8.43 2.29
CA VAL A 68 -5.38 7.17 2.72
C VAL A 68 -5.72 6.88 4.17
N THR A 69 -6.37 5.73 4.41
CA THR A 69 -6.49 5.12 5.74
C THR A 69 -5.40 4.07 5.89
N ALA A 70 -4.60 4.12 6.94
CA ALA A 70 -3.52 3.17 7.17
C ALA A 70 -3.82 2.26 8.37
N THR A 71 -3.55 0.96 8.27
CA THR A 71 -3.52 0.12 9.47
C THR A 71 -2.12 0.06 10.02
N CYS A 72 -1.97 0.25 11.31
CA CYS A 72 -0.71 0.15 12.04
C CYS A 72 -0.98 -0.14 13.53
N SER A 73 0.07 -0.40 14.30
CA SER A 73 -0.04 -0.41 15.76
C SER A 73 -0.23 1.01 16.32
N PRO A 74 -0.81 1.19 17.52
CA PRO A 74 -0.96 2.51 18.15
C PRO A 74 0.36 3.28 18.26
N ALA A 75 1.45 2.60 18.56
CA ALA A 75 2.80 3.20 18.65
C ALA A 75 3.29 3.81 17.34
N ASN A 76 2.72 3.40 16.21
CA ASN A 76 3.10 3.86 14.88
C ASN A 76 2.07 4.81 14.23
N ALA A 77 0.97 5.12 14.94
CA ALA A 77 -0.11 5.95 14.39
C ALA A 77 0.37 7.36 14.02
N GLU A 78 1.15 7.98 14.89
CA GLU A 78 1.71 9.32 14.63
C GLU A 78 2.60 9.33 13.38
N LEU A 79 3.43 8.30 13.19
CA LEU A 79 4.25 8.16 11.99
C LEU A 79 3.38 8.05 10.73
N ALA A 80 2.35 7.21 10.74
CA ALA A 80 1.46 7.05 9.60
C ALA A 80 0.78 8.38 9.22
N LEU A 81 0.33 9.16 10.20
CA LEU A 81 -0.25 10.49 9.98
C LEU A 81 0.78 11.47 9.40
N LYS A 82 2.02 11.49 9.92
CA LYS A 82 3.12 12.31 9.38
C LYS A 82 3.46 11.95 7.93
N LEU A 83 3.36 10.69 7.57
CA LEU A 83 3.55 10.22 6.20
C LEU A 83 2.40 10.63 5.27
N GLY A 84 1.29 11.06 5.82
CA GLY A 84 0.15 11.60 5.09
C GLY A 84 -1.07 10.70 5.05
N ALA A 85 -1.15 9.71 5.93
CA ALA A 85 -2.42 9.04 6.17
C ALA A 85 -3.43 10.05 6.72
N SER A 86 -4.66 10.01 6.22
CA SER A 86 -5.75 10.84 6.72
C SER A 86 -6.32 10.28 8.02
N GLU A 87 -6.13 8.97 8.23
CA GLU A 87 -6.64 8.24 9.38
C GLU A 87 -5.82 6.97 9.61
N THR A 88 -5.76 6.53 10.85
CA THR A 88 -5.14 5.27 11.25
C THR A 88 -6.13 4.34 11.92
N ILE A 89 -5.97 3.05 11.72
CA ILE A 89 -6.77 1.99 12.37
C ILE A 89 -5.80 1.03 13.05
N ASP A 90 -6.03 0.80 14.34
CA ASP A 90 -5.31 -0.25 15.06
C ASP A 90 -5.83 -1.63 14.61
N HIS A 91 -4.96 -2.38 13.94
CA HIS A 91 -5.28 -3.70 13.40
C HIS A 91 -5.50 -4.77 14.49
N ASN A 92 -5.09 -4.50 15.74
CA ASN A 92 -5.33 -5.40 16.87
C ASN A 92 -6.68 -5.13 17.56
N ALA A 93 -7.17 -3.89 17.50
CA ALA A 93 -8.39 -3.47 18.17
C ALA A 93 -9.64 -3.57 17.28
N VAL A 94 -9.47 -3.46 15.94
CA VAL A 94 -10.59 -3.36 15.00
C VAL A 94 -10.57 -4.50 13.99
N ASP A 95 -11.62 -5.33 13.97
CA ASP A 95 -11.87 -6.22 12.83
C ASP A 95 -12.38 -5.39 11.64
N LEU A 96 -11.47 -5.11 10.71
CA LEU A 96 -11.77 -4.36 9.48
C LEU A 96 -12.94 -4.96 8.69
N PHE A 97 -13.05 -6.29 8.64
CA PHE A 97 -14.07 -6.97 7.84
C PHE A 97 -15.48 -6.84 8.42
N SER A 98 -15.59 -6.50 9.69
CA SER A 98 -16.85 -6.28 10.40
C SER A 98 -17.17 -4.79 10.59
N SER A 99 -16.26 -3.89 10.21
CA SER A 99 -16.38 -2.45 10.42
C SER A 99 -17.44 -1.75 9.54
N GLY A 100 -17.93 -2.41 8.50
CA GLY A 100 -18.84 -1.82 7.50
C GLY A 100 -18.15 -0.82 6.53
N ARG A 101 -16.88 -0.50 6.74
CA ARG A 101 -16.12 0.46 5.90
C ARG A 101 -15.90 -0.08 4.50
N LYS A 102 -15.91 0.83 3.53
CA LYS A 102 -15.71 0.53 2.10
C LYS A 102 -14.71 1.48 1.48
N PHE A 103 -13.81 0.94 0.65
CA PHE A 103 -12.74 1.67 -0.01
C PHE A 103 -12.82 1.48 -1.53
N ASP A 104 -12.34 2.46 -2.28
CA ASP A 104 -12.17 2.36 -3.73
C ASP A 104 -10.99 1.45 -4.07
N ALA A 105 -9.93 1.49 -3.22
CA ALA A 105 -8.77 0.64 -3.34
C ALA A 105 -8.33 0.10 -1.97
N VAL A 106 -7.88 -1.15 -1.95
CA VAL A 106 -7.23 -1.77 -0.78
C VAL A 106 -5.87 -2.28 -1.22
N PHE A 107 -4.82 -1.75 -0.63
CA PHE A 107 -3.47 -2.27 -0.80
C PHE A 107 -3.02 -3.00 0.45
N ASP A 108 -2.90 -4.31 0.33
CA ASP A 108 -2.40 -5.17 1.39
C ASP A 108 -0.87 -5.27 1.30
N ALA A 109 -0.18 -4.28 1.89
CA ALA A 109 1.26 -4.22 1.92
C ALA A 109 1.89 -5.23 2.89
N HIS A 110 1.10 -5.74 3.84
CA HIS A 110 1.51 -6.79 4.76
C HIS A 110 1.30 -8.20 4.17
N GLY A 111 0.32 -8.35 3.25
CA GLY A 111 0.06 -9.59 2.53
C GLY A 111 -0.70 -10.66 3.32
N HIS A 112 -1.30 -10.32 4.44
CA HIS A 112 -1.95 -11.31 5.33
C HIS A 112 -3.48 -11.23 5.33
N MET A 113 -4.09 -10.40 4.49
CA MET A 113 -5.54 -10.30 4.44
C MET A 113 -6.18 -11.57 3.88
N LYS A 114 -7.27 -11.99 4.52
CA LYS A 114 -8.09 -13.12 4.04
C LYS A 114 -8.79 -12.71 2.74
N ILE A 115 -8.25 -13.13 1.60
CA ILE A 115 -8.68 -12.72 0.25
C ILE A 115 -10.19 -12.91 0.02
N TRP A 116 -10.78 -13.98 0.57
CA TRP A 116 -12.23 -14.25 0.46
C TRP A 116 -13.11 -13.27 1.26
N LYS A 117 -12.53 -12.50 2.19
CA LYS A 117 -13.23 -11.46 2.95
C LYS A 117 -13.04 -10.05 2.36
N VAL A 118 -12.07 -9.85 1.45
CA VAL A 118 -11.69 -8.54 0.91
C VAL A 118 -12.88 -7.82 0.24
N HIS A 119 -13.81 -8.57 -0.35
CA HIS A 119 -15.03 -8.00 -0.94
C HIS A 119 -15.85 -7.16 0.05
N ARG A 120 -15.71 -7.43 1.36
CA ARG A 120 -16.38 -6.66 2.42
C ARG A 120 -15.80 -5.26 2.59
N LEU A 121 -14.57 -5.04 2.15
CA LEU A 121 -13.86 -3.76 2.26
C LEU A 121 -13.88 -2.95 0.96
N LEU A 122 -14.33 -3.53 -0.14
CA LEU A 122 -14.32 -2.87 -1.44
C LEU A 122 -15.69 -2.33 -1.80
N LYS A 123 -15.72 -1.08 -2.28
CA LYS A 123 -16.87 -0.53 -3.00
C LYS A 123 -17.13 -1.33 -4.28
N PRO A 124 -18.33 -1.27 -4.90
CA PRO A 124 -18.54 -1.81 -6.24
C PRO A 124 -17.53 -1.25 -7.23
N GLY A 125 -16.88 -2.11 -8.03
CA GLY A 125 -15.82 -1.72 -8.96
C GLY A 125 -14.45 -1.45 -8.33
N GLY A 126 -14.33 -1.51 -7.02
CA GLY A 126 -13.08 -1.29 -6.30
C GLY A 126 -12.01 -2.34 -6.58
N ALA A 127 -10.77 -2.02 -6.24
CA ALA A 127 -9.60 -2.84 -6.54
C ALA A 127 -8.81 -3.23 -5.27
N TYR A 128 -8.29 -4.45 -5.28
CA TYR A 128 -7.38 -4.97 -4.25
C TYR A 128 -6.05 -5.35 -4.87
N ALA A 129 -4.96 -4.94 -4.25
CA ALA A 129 -3.62 -5.40 -4.56
C ALA A 129 -2.94 -5.95 -3.29
N SER A 130 -2.13 -6.99 -3.43
CA SER A 130 -1.36 -7.58 -2.33
C SER A 130 0.08 -7.84 -2.73
N THR A 131 1.00 -7.71 -1.78
CA THR A 131 2.42 -8.05 -1.95
C THR A 131 2.65 -9.56 -1.95
N LEU A 132 1.76 -10.34 -1.36
CA LEU A 132 1.81 -11.79 -1.43
C LEU A 132 1.05 -12.32 -2.64
N PHE A 133 1.40 -13.56 -2.99
CA PHE A 133 0.89 -14.27 -4.14
C PHE A 133 -0.65 -14.34 -4.16
N ILE A 134 -1.23 -13.97 -5.29
CA ILE A 134 -2.65 -14.21 -5.58
C ILE A 134 -2.80 -15.62 -6.16
N PRO A 135 -3.83 -16.37 -5.73
CA PRO A 135 -4.03 -17.74 -6.18
C PRO A 135 -4.08 -17.90 -7.69
N PRO A 136 -3.83 -19.12 -8.23
CA PRO A 136 -3.83 -19.41 -9.65
C PRO A 136 -5.08 -18.89 -10.39
N PRO A 137 -4.99 -18.60 -11.69
CA PRO A 137 -6.05 -17.94 -12.46
C PRO A 137 -7.44 -18.58 -12.35
N TYR A 138 -7.52 -19.92 -12.23
CA TYR A 138 -8.80 -20.62 -12.08
C TYR A 138 -9.49 -20.35 -10.72
N MET A 139 -8.73 -20.17 -9.64
CA MET A 139 -9.29 -19.74 -8.36
C MET A 139 -9.61 -18.24 -8.37
N ALA A 140 -8.83 -17.45 -9.08
CA ALA A 140 -9.10 -16.03 -9.25
C ALA A 140 -10.43 -15.79 -10.00
N ILE A 141 -10.75 -16.62 -11.01
CA ILE A 141 -12.03 -16.57 -11.73
C ILE A 141 -13.22 -16.89 -10.82
N ALA A 142 -13.11 -17.90 -9.96
CA ALA A 142 -14.16 -18.22 -9.00
C ALA A 142 -14.34 -17.08 -7.96
N VAL A 143 -13.25 -16.51 -7.49
CA VAL A 143 -13.25 -15.40 -6.53
C VAL A 143 -13.77 -14.11 -7.18
N THR A 144 -13.46 -13.83 -8.45
CA THR A 144 -13.97 -12.64 -9.16
C THR A 144 -15.47 -12.70 -9.40
N ARG A 145 -16.06 -13.89 -9.60
CA ARG A 145 -17.52 -14.06 -9.64
C ARG A 145 -18.19 -13.68 -8.32
N ILE A 146 -17.56 -14.04 -7.20
CA ILE A 146 -18.02 -13.66 -5.85
C ILE A 146 -17.81 -12.16 -5.60
N LEU A 147 -16.82 -11.55 -6.23
CA LEU A 147 -16.41 -10.17 -6.02
C LEU A 147 -17.24 -9.13 -6.79
N HIS A 148 -18.23 -9.52 -7.58
CA HIS A 148 -19.16 -8.59 -8.23
C HIS A 148 -18.45 -7.44 -8.98
N GLY A 149 -17.53 -7.78 -9.91
CA GLY A 149 -16.81 -6.78 -10.72
C GLY A 149 -15.63 -6.09 -10.03
N ARG A 150 -15.25 -6.50 -8.83
CA ARG A 150 -14.05 -6.00 -8.14
C ARG A 150 -12.79 -6.63 -8.73
N LYS A 151 -11.68 -5.89 -8.72
CA LYS A 151 -10.41 -6.34 -9.31
C LYS A 151 -9.47 -6.85 -8.22
N LEU A 152 -8.90 -8.04 -8.41
CA LEU A 152 -7.83 -8.59 -7.55
C LEU A 152 -6.53 -8.60 -8.33
N MET A 153 -5.47 -8.10 -7.75
CA MET A 153 -4.17 -7.96 -8.40
C MET A 153 -3.03 -8.31 -7.46
N SER A 154 -1.95 -8.84 -8.04
CA SER A 154 -0.67 -8.94 -7.35
C SER A 154 0.08 -7.62 -7.47
N ALA A 155 0.64 -7.15 -6.36
CA ALA A 155 1.53 -5.99 -6.31
C ALA A 155 2.96 -6.37 -6.70
N ASN A 156 3.13 -7.11 -7.80
CA ASN A 156 4.45 -7.49 -8.26
C ASN A 156 5.25 -6.25 -8.62
N MET A 157 6.50 -6.24 -8.21
CA MET A 157 7.46 -5.23 -8.63
C MET A 157 7.62 -5.30 -10.15
N ARG A 158 7.43 -4.17 -10.80
CA ARG A 158 7.79 -3.92 -12.19
C ARG A 158 8.79 -2.77 -12.18
N SER A 159 9.82 -2.87 -12.95
CA SER A 159 10.86 -1.84 -13.07
C SER A 159 10.91 -1.35 -14.50
N LEU A 160 10.19 -0.29 -14.79
CA LEU A 160 10.23 0.42 -16.06
C LEU A 160 10.84 1.81 -15.84
N ASP A 161 11.43 2.38 -16.88
CA ASP A 161 11.98 3.74 -16.84
C ASP A 161 10.97 4.79 -16.40
N GLU A 162 9.72 4.64 -16.81
CA GLU A 162 8.64 5.54 -16.38
C GLU A 162 8.33 5.47 -14.89
N ASP A 163 8.52 4.28 -14.26
CA ASP A 163 8.32 4.09 -12.83
C ASP A 163 9.44 4.78 -12.04
N TRP A 164 10.67 4.69 -12.53
CA TRP A 164 11.82 5.37 -11.92
C TRP A 164 11.75 6.89 -12.04
N ARG A 165 11.38 7.41 -13.21
CA ARG A 165 11.15 8.86 -13.40
C ARG A 165 10.08 9.39 -12.47
N GLU A 166 9.03 8.63 -12.23
CA GLU A 166 7.98 9.04 -11.30
C GLU A 166 8.44 9.00 -9.84
N LEU A 167 9.22 7.99 -9.42
CA LEU A 167 9.83 7.97 -8.09
C LEU A 167 10.80 9.13 -7.90
N GLU A 168 11.65 9.40 -8.89
CA GLU A 168 12.58 10.53 -8.87
C GLU A 168 11.81 11.87 -8.74
N ARG A 169 10.74 12.06 -9.49
CA ARG A 169 9.89 13.23 -9.37
C ARG A 169 9.30 13.37 -7.97
N LEU A 170 8.74 12.30 -7.42
CA LEU A 170 8.14 12.31 -6.08
C LEU A 170 9.19 12.61 -5.00
N CYS A 171 10.39 12.08 -5.14
CA CYS A 171 11.51 12.38 -4.23
C CYS A 171 11.96 13.84 -4.34
N SER A 172 12.14 14.35 -5.58
CA SER A 172 12.57 15.73 -5.81
C SER A 172 11.56 16.78 -5.33
N GLU A 173 10.27 16.47 -5.45
CA GLU A 173 9.18 17.29 -4.90
C GLU A 173 9.04 17.17 -3.37
N GLY A 174 9.82 16.31 -2.72
CA GLY A 174 9.73 16.04 -1.29
C GLY A 174 8.47 15.28 -0.86
N SER A 175 7.70 14.76 -1.83
CA SER A 175 6.47 14.00 -1.60
C SER A 175 6.70 12.54 -1.21
N LEU A 176 7.91 12.03 -1.47
CA LEU A 176 8.32 10.68 -1.15
C LEU A 176 9.68 10.69 -0.43
N ARG A 177 9.70 10.18 0.80
CA ARG A 177 10.92 10.02 1.59
C ARG A 177 10.93 8.65 2.26
N PRO A 178 12.06 7.91 2.21
CA PRO A 178 12.14 6.65 2.93
C PRO A 178 12.19 6.88 4.44
N VAL A 179 11.48 6.04 5.17
CA VAL A 179 11.66 5.90 6.61
C VAL A 179 12.73 4.84 6.82
N ILE A 180 13.82 5.20 7.47
CA ILE A 180 14.90 4.28 7.86
C ILE A 180 14.88 4.17 9.38
N GLU A 181 14.58 2.99 9.90
CA GLU A 181 14.55 2.78 11.35
C GLU A 181 15.94 2.57 11.91
N ASN A 182 16.72 1.71 11.24
CA ASN A 182 18.07 1.38 11.67
C ASN A 182 19.02 1.22 10.47
N THR A 183 20.27 1.56 10.70
CA THR A 183 21.38 1.28 9.80
C THR A 183 22.42 0.46 10.53
N PHE A 184 22.87 -0.63 9.93
CA PHE A 184 23.89 -1.53 10.45
C PHE A 184 25.08 -1.54 9.52
N PRO A 185 26.33 -1.61 10.02
CA PRO A 185 27.48 -1.93 9.18
C PRO A 185 27.41 -3.39 8.72
N LEU A 186 28.12 -3.74 7.66
CA LEU A 186 28.07 -5.08 7.05
C LEU A 186 28.44 -6.19 8.03
N GLU A 187 29.37 -5.93 8.93
CA GLU A 187 29.82 -6.87 9.98
C GLU A 187 28.70 -7.24 10.95
N ARG A 188 27.66 -6.41 11.03
CA ARG A 188 26.49 -6.62 11.86
C ARG A 188 25.22 -6.92 11.05
N ALA A 189 25.37 -7.46 9.85
CA ALA A 189 24.23 -7.84 9.01
C ALA A 189 23.32 -8.87 9.67
N SER A 190 23.86 -9.78 10.51
CA SER A 190 23.05 -10.72 11.30
C SER A 190 22.06 -10.01 12.22
N ASP A 191 22.49 -8.93 12.89
CA ASP A 191 21.63 -8.17 13.79
C ASP A 191 20.49 -7.49 13.02
N ALA A 192 20.78 -7.01 11.80
CA ALA A 192 19.78 -6.45 10.90
C ALA A 192 18.73 -7.50 10.50
N PHE A 193 19.17 -8.73 10.20
CA PHE A 193 18.28 -9.85 9.92
C PHE A 193 17.42 -10.23 11.12
N ASP A 194 18.01 -10.32 12.30
CA ASP A 194 17.29 -10.63 13.53
C ASP A 194 16.21 -9.58 13.84
N LEU A 195 16.53 -8.30 13.64
CA LEU A 195 15.55 -7.23 13.77
C LEU A 195 14.41 -7.38 12.76
N ALA A 196 14.74 -7.69 11.50
CA ALA A 196 13.75 -7.90 10.45
C ALA A 196 12.84 -9.10 10.75
N MET A 197 13.39 -10.21 11.27
CA MET A 197 12.65 -11.42 11.62
C MET A 197 11.71 -11.23 12.81
N ARG A 198 12.07 -10.40 13.79
CA ARG A 198 11.19 -10.05 14.92
C ARG A 198 9.94 -9.29 14.45
N GLY A 199 10.02 -8.61 13.32
CA GLY A 199 8.94 -7.76 12.80
C GLY A 199 8.71 -6.51 13.63
N GLY A 200 7.60 -5.79 13.33
CA GLY A 200 7.22 -4.59 14.08
C GLY A 200 8.05 -3.34 13.79
N PHE A 201 9.09 -3.44 12.97
CA PHE A 201 9.93 -2.32 12.57
C PHE A 201 9.19 -1.34 11.62
N ARG A 202 9.67 -0.10 11.61
CA ARG A 202 9.14 1.01 10.79
C ARG A 202 10.00 1.22 9.54
N GLY A 203 9.35 1.31 8.38
CA GLY A 203 10.06 1.59 7.12
C GLY A 203 11.08 0.53 6.76
N LYS A 204 12.37 0.93 6.72
CA LYS A 204 13.47 0.12 6.20
C LYS A 204 14.59 -0.05 7.22
N ILE A 205 15.24 -1.19 7.13
CA ILE A 205 16.51 -1.50 7.78
C ILE A 205 17.57 -1.49 6.68
N ILE A 206 18.68 -0.78 6.88
CA ILE A 206 19.75 -0.63 5.90
C ILE A 206 21.02 -1.27 6.44
N VAL A 207 21.74 -1.97 5.56
CA VAL A 207 23.11 -2.43 5.80
C VAL A 207 24.03 -1.61 4.91
N THR A 208 25.08 -1.04 5.49
CA THR A 208 26.09 -0.22 4.79
C THR A 208 27.41 -0.98 4.65
N VAL A 209 28.09 -0.76 3.54
CA VAL A 209 29.43 -1.28 3.25
C VAL A 209 30.44 -0.20 3.56
#